data_854c562f3ae00452ec8ba8e87d9115e4
#
_entry.id   854c562f3ae00452ec8ba8e87d9115e4
#
_cell.length_a   1.000
_cell.length_b   1.000
_cell.length_c   1.000
_cell.angle_alpha   90.00
_cell.angle_beta   90.00
_cell.angle_gamma   90.00
#
_symmetry.space_group_name_H-M   'P 1'
#
loop_
_entity.id
_entity.type
_entity.pdbx_description
1 polymer ?
#
loop_
_entity_poly.entity_id
_entity_poly.type
_entity_poly.pdbx_seq_one_letter_code
_entity_poly.pdbx_strand_id
1 'polypeptide(L)'
;MRRPEVAAWLAERTWQSPEWTVEELVRAKGSRTVSVVLPALDEERTVGGVVAAVRPLLGVLVDELVVVDSGSTDDTAAVAARAGARVVRRSDVLADWAPRPGKGEVLWRSLAATDGDLLVFLDSDLVEPEPGFVPALLGPLLTLPDPVLVKGFYRRPLRLESTEADTGGGRVTELMARPLLAALRPELSGVIQPLGGEYAARRDFLESVPFAAGYGVEIGLLLDAHQHHGLAGLAQVNLGVRKHRNRSLRQLGVMARQILGTALNRSGWPQHTSEFTQFTQVAGEWLPDVTEVLLADRPPMREVLVRERLATRAP
;
A
#
# COMPACT_ATOMS: atom_id res chain seq x y z
N MET A 1 -8.27 -21.05 -15.33
CA MET A 1 -7.37 -19.96 -15.76
C MET A 1 -6.59 -20.46 -16.97
N ARG A 2 -6.41 -19.62 -18.00
CA ARG A 2 -5.81 -20.06 -19.28
C ARG A 2 -4.28 -20.07 -19.30
N ARG A 3 -3.62 -19.42 -18.31
CA ARG A 3 -2.16 -19.36 -18.16
C ARG A 3 -1.73 -20.34 -17.07
N PRO A 4 -1.04 -21.45 -17.41
CA PRO A 4 -0.63 -22.46 -16.43
C PRO A 4 0.25 -21.89 -15.30
N GLU A 5 1.18 -21.00 -15.64
CA GLU A 5 2.07 -20.37 -14.69
C GLU A 5 1.33 -19.53 -13.62
N VAL A 6 0.27 -18.83 -14.04
CA VAL A 6 -0.59 -18.05 -13.12
C VAL A 6 -1.45 -18.96 -12.26
N ALA A 7 -1.93 -20.07 -12.83
CA ALA A 7 -2.71 -21.05 -12.09
C ALA A 7 -1.86 -21.74 -11.00
N ALA A 8 -0.62 -22.11 -11.32
CA ALA A 8 0.34 -22.66 -10.38
C ALA A 8 0.65 -21.66 -9.25
N TRP A 9 0.98 -20.41 -9.62
CA TRP A 9 1.22 -19.35 -8.65
C TRP A 9 0.02 -19.13 -7.71
N LEU A 10 -1.20 -19.09 -8.24
CA LEU A 10 -2.41 -18.97 -7.42
C LEU A 10 -2.54 -20.11 -6.40
N ALA A 11 -2.25 -21.33 -6.82
CA ALA A 11 -2.34 -22.49 -5.94
C ALA A 11 -1.26 -22.49 -4.84
N GLU A 12 -0.05 -22.04 -5.16
CA GLU A 12 1.11 -22.14 -4.27
C GLU A 12 1.37 -20.87 -3.44
N ARG A 13 0.92 -19.71 -3.90
CA ARG A 13 1.27 -18.39 -3.32
C ARG A 13 0.03 -17.60 -2.87
N THR A 14 -1.12 -18.27 -2.67
CA THR A 14 -2.37 -17.64 -2.18
C THR A 14 -2.90 -18.40 -0.98
N TRP A 15 -2.95 -17.74 0.16
CA TRP A 15 -3.52 -18.28 1.39
C TRP A 15 -4.94 -17.74 1.60
N GLN A 16 -5.94 -18.60 1.35
CA GLN A 16 -7.35 -18.26 1.57
C GLN A 16 -7.71 -18.24 3.06
N SER A 17 -7.05 -19.05 3.86
CA SER A 17 -7.18 -19.13 5.31
C SER A 17 -5.77 -19.21 5.91
N PRO A 18 -5.10 -18.05 6.13
CA PRO A 18 -3.78 -18.04 6.75
C PRO A 18 -3.87 -18.52 8.22
N GLU A 19 -3.08 -19.52 8.58
CA GLU A 19 -3.14 -20.20 9.90
C GLU A 19 -1.85 -20.07 10.72
N TRP A 20 -0.92 -19.19 10.33
CA TRP A 20 0.31 -18.98 11.10
C TRP A 20 0.02 -18.45 12.49
N THR A 21 0.53 -19.13 13.50
CA THR A 21 0.53 -18.63 14.88
C THR A 21 1.63 -17.57 15.06
N VAL A 22 1.45 -16.70 16.04
CA VAL A 22 2.46 -15.68 16.38
C VAL A 22 3.77 -16.36 16.80
N GLU A 23 3.71 -17.46 17.54
CA GLU A 23 4.88 -18.22 18.01
C GLU A 23 5.68 -18.83 16.85
N GLU A 24 5.01 -19.34 15.83
CA GLU A 24 5.67 -19.85 14.62
C GLU A 24 6.37 -18.73 13.87
N LEU A 25 5.70 -17.59 13.71
CA LEU A 25 6.27 -16.43 13.03
C LEU A 25 7.43 -15.80 13.79
N VAL A 26 7.38 -15.75 15.12
CA VAL A 26 8.52 -15.28 15.95
C VAL A 26 9.74 -16.19 15.76
N ARG A 27 9.55 -17.51 15.74
CA ARG A 27 10.63 -18.46 15.44
C ARG A 27 11.19 -18.28 14.03
N ALA A 28 10.30 -18.13 13.04
CA ALA A 28 10.69 -17.91 11.65
C ALA A 28 11.34 -16.55 11.42
N LYS A 29 10.95 -15.53 12.19
CA LYS A 29 11.52 -14.17 12.15
C LYS A 29 13.02 -14.20 12.49
N GLY A 30 13.42 -14.95 13.53
CA GLY A 30 14.80 -14.97 13.99
C GLY A 30 15.29 -13.59 14.42
N SER A 31 16.41 -13.14 13.90
CA SER A 31 16.99 -11.81 14.17
C SER A 31 16.42 -10.69 13.30
N ARG A 32 15.56 -10.99 12.34
CA ARG A 32 14.95 -9.95 11.48
C ARG A 32 14.05 -9.05 12.29
N THR A 33 13.98 -7.78 11.90
CA THR A 33 13.13 -6.77 12.53
C THR A 33 11.92 -6.43 11.66
N VAL A 34 10.82 -6.05 12.29
CA VAL A 34 9.53 -5.74 11.64
C VAL A 34 9.05 -4.36 12.04
N SER A 35 8.82 -3.50 11.06
CA SER A 35 8.13 -2.22 11.24
C SER A 35 6.71 -2.32 10.69
N VAL A 36 5.72 -1.88 11.48
CA VAL A 36 4.35 -1.64 11.00
C VAL A 36 4.17 -0.16 10.79
N VAL A 37 3.72 0.23 9.61
CA VAL A 37 3.55 1.62 9.18
C VAL A 37 2.09 1.89 8.85
N LEU A 38 1.55 2.94 9.45
CA LEU A 38 0.20 3.46 9.19
C LEU A 38 0.31 4.86 8.57
N PRO A 39 0.10 5.03 7.25
CA PRO A 39 -0.04 6.36 6.67
C PRO A 39 -1.38 6.98 7.10
N ALA A 40 -1.37 8.19 7.67
CA ALA A 40 -2.56 8.83 8.21
C ALA A 40 -2.75 10.26 7.69
N LEU A 41 -4.01 10.62 7.40
CA LEU A 41 -4.45 11.98 7.10
C LEU A 41 -5.92 12.11 7.49
N ASP A 42 -6.21 12.88 8.54
CA ASP A 42 -7.57 13.14 9.06
C ASP A 42 -8.36 11.84 9.37
N GLU A 43 -7.73 10.95 10.17
CA GLU A 43 -8.24 9.64 10.56
C GLU A 43 -8.40 9.47 12.09
N GLU A 44 -8.72 10.54 12.81
CA GLU A 44 -8.92 10.53 14.29
C GLU A 44 -9.89 9.46 14.77
N ARG A 45 -10.89 9.09 13.92
CA ARG A 45 -11.94 8.13 14.28
C ARG A 45 -11.51 6.67 14.16
N THR A 46 -10.49 6.37 13.39
CA THR A 46 -10.13 5.01 13.01
C THR A 46 -8.71 4.63 13.42
N VAL A 47 -7.75 5.55 13.36
CA VAL A 47 -6.32 5.28 13.60
C VAL A 47 -6.08 4.62 14.96
N GLY A 48 -6.79 5.04 16.01
CA GLY A 48 -6.67 4.45 17.35
C GLY A 48 -7.03 2.97 17.41
N GLY A 49 -8.08 2.56 16.68
CA GLY A 49 -8.49 1.16 16.54
C GLY A 49 -7.43 0.32 15.81
N VAL A 50 -6.83 0.87 14.73
CA VAL A 50 -5.78 0.18 13.98
C VAL A 50 -4.53 -0.02 14.84
N VAL A 51 -4.10 1.03 15.57
CA VAL A 51 -2.98 0.93 16.52
C VAL A 51 -3.28 -0.11 17.60
N ALA A 52 -4.48 -0.11 18.19
CA ALA A 52 -4.87 -1.05 19.23
C ALA A 52 -4.87 -2.53 18.74
N ALA A 53 -5.22 -2.78 17.49
CA ALA A 53 -5.18 -4.13 16.90
C ALA A 53 -3.73 -4.63 16.71
N VAL A 54 -2.78 -3.76 16.41
CA VAL A 54 -1.36 -4.12 16.24
C VAL A 54 -0.60 -4.18 17.56
N ARG A 55 -0.97 -3.36 18.54
CA ARG A 55 -0.27 -3.21 19.82
C ARG A 55 0.08 -4.51 20.55
N PRO A 56 -0.78 -5.55 20.61
CA PRO A 56 -0.44 -6.82 21.27
C PRO A 56 0.75 -7.55 20.64
N LEU A 57 1.12 -7.22 19.41
CA LEU A 57 2.26 -7.83 18.70
C LEU A 57 3.57 -7.06 18.94
N LEU A 58 3.50 -5.84 19.51
CA LEU A 58 4.67 -5.00 19.73
C LEU A 58 5.56 -5.59 20.82
N GLY A 59 6.88 -5.71 20.52
CA GLY A 59 7.86 -6.38 21.38
C GLY A 59 7.84 -7.91 21.31
N VAL A 60 6.94 -8.49 20.48
CA VAL A 60 6.86 -9.94 20.25
C VAL A 60 7.20 -10.24 18.79
N LEU A 61 6.31 -9.94 17.87
CA LEU A 61 6.50 -10.13 16.43
C LEU A 61 6.89 -8.83 15.74
N VAL A 62 6.37 -7.70 16.20
CA VAL A 62 6.59 -6.34 15.69
C VAL A 62 7.58 -5.61 16.59
N ASP A 63 8.61 -4.99 16.01
CA ASP A 63 9.65 -4.25 16.75
C ASP A 63 9.30 -2.76 16.88
N GLU A 64 8.62 -2.20 15.87
CA GLU A 64 8.13 -0.81 15.93
C GLU A 64 6.78 -0.66 15.21
N LEU A 65 5.96 0.25 15.74
CA LEU A 65 4.67 0.66 15.19
C LEU A 65 4.68 2.18 14.99
N VAL A 66 4.61 2.60 13.74
CA VAL A 66 4.78 3.99 13.34
C VAL A 66 3.57 4.49 12.59
N VAL A 67 3.01 5.59 13.06
CA VAL A 67 2.03 6.39 12.31
C VAL A 67 2.75 7.54 11.65
N VAL A 68 2.73 7.59 10.32
CA VAL A 68 3.30 8.72 9.57
C VAL A 68 2.16 9.68 9.21
N ASP A 69 2.10 10.77 9.96
CA ASP A 69 1.08 11.80 9.79
C ASP A 69 1.39 12.70 8.59
N SER A 70 0.43 12.79 7.69
CA SER A 70 0.52 13.52 6.42
C SER A 70 0.18 15.02 6.54
N GLY A 71 0.05 15.53 7.76
CA GLY A 71 -0.36 16.90 8.08
C GLY A 71 -1.84 16.97 8.40
N SER A 72 -2.33 16.05 9.25
CA SER A 72 -3.71 16.04 9.73
C SER A 72 -4.07 17.33 10.45
N THR A 73 -5.31 17.77 10.28
CA THR A 73 -5.88 18.97 10.91
C THR A 73 -6.78 18.62 12.10
N ASP A 74 -7.12 17.34 12.25
CA ASP A 74 -7.88 16.76 13.36
C ASP A 74 -6.97 16.15 14.44
N ASP A 75 -7.54 15.41 15.39
CA ASP A 75 -6.80 14.80 16.50
C ASP A 75 -6.04 13.49 16.13
N THR A 76 -5.86 13.17 14.85
CA THR A 76 -5.24 11.93 14.37
C THR A 76 -3.92 11.61 15.08
N ALA A 77 -2.98 12.56 15.09
CA ALA A 77 -1.66 12.36 15.69
C ALA A 77 -1.75 12.10 17.22
N ALA A 78 -2.60 12.85 17.93
CA ALA A 78 -2.79 12.70 19.36
C ALA A 78 -3.48 11.37 19.69
N VAL A 79 -4.46 10.93 18.91
CA VAL A 79 -5.16 9.65 19.07
C VAL A 79 -4.18 8.48 18.85
N ALA A 80 -3.38 8.52 17.80
CA ALA A 80 -2.39 7.50 17.50
C ALA A 80 -1.35 7.36 18.61
N ALA A 81 -0.81 8.49 19.12
CA ALA A 81 0.16 8.50 20.21
C ALA A 81 -0.44 7.95 21.51
N ARG A 82 -1.66 8.35 21.88
CA ARG A 82 -2.36 7.80 23.08
C ARG A 82 -2.63 6.29 22.95
N ALA A 83 -2.86 5.79 21.75
CA ALA A 83 -3.04 4.36 21.50
C ALA A 83 -1.73 3.54 21.59
N GLY A 84 -0.57 4.21 21.56
CA GLY A 84 0.76 3.60 21.77
C GLY A 84 1.63 3.50 20.52
N ALA A 85 1.31 4.19 19.42
CA ALA A 85 2.18 4.29 18.26
C ALA A 85 3.22 5.40 18.41
N ARG A 86 4.38 5.23 17.79
CA ARG A 86 5.30 6.32 17.51
C ARG A 86 4.74 7.14 16.35
N VAL A 87 4.50 8.42 16.59
CA VAL A 87 3.97 9.33 15.56
C VAL A 87 5.11 10.15 14.98
N VAL A 88 5.18 10.19 13.66
CA VAL A 88 6.17 10.96 12.91
C VAL A 88 5.45 11.85 11.91
N ARG A 89 5.75 13.14 11.88
CA ARG A 89 5.22 14.03 10.85
C ARG A 89 5.97 13.83 9.54
N ARG A 90 5.24 13.70 8.46
CA ARG A 90 5.81 13.59 7.11
C ARG A 90 6.85 14.67 6.80
N SER A 91 6.61 15.92 7.24
CA SER A 91 7.52 17.04 7.02
C SER A 91 8.87 16.91 7.72
N ASP A 92 8.92 16.17 8.83
CA ASP A 92 10.10 16.08 9.68
C ASP A 92 11.07 14.98 9.19
N VAL A 93 10.60 14.12 8.30
CA VAL A 93 11.40 13.06 7.67
C VAL A 93 11.96 13.58 6.35
N LEU A 94 13.28 13.49 6.16
CA LEU A 94 13.97 14.00 4.97
C LEU A 94 13.62 15.48 4.72
N ALA A 95 13.91 16.35 5.70
CA ALA A 95 13.50 17.76 5.70
C ALA A 95 14.01 18.54 4.48
N ASP A 96 15.14 18.15 3.90
CA ASP A 96 15.72 18.78 2.69
C ASP A 96 14.94 18.41 1.40
N TRP A 97 14.04 17.45 1.48
CA TRP A 97 13.17 17.06 0.37
C TRP A 97 11.79 17.72 0.52
N ALA A 98 11.46 18.66 -0.35
CA ALA A 98 10.14 19.28 -0.34
C ALA A 98 9.03 18.22 -0.33
N PRO A 99 8.09 18.23 0.63
CA PRO A 99 7.04 17.22 0.74
C PRO A 99 6.06 17.35 -0.43
N ARG A 100 5.63 16.21 -0.97
CA ARG A 100 4.60 16.11 -2.01
C ARG A 100 3.30 15.60 -1.40
N PRO A 101 2.14 15.91 -1.99
CA PRO A 101 0.87 15.35 -1.54
C PRO A 101 0.75 13.86 -1.91
N GLY A 102 -0.10 13.13 -1.18
CA GLY A 102 -0.55 11.78 -1.51
C GLY A 102 0.16 10.66 -0.76
N LYS A 103 -0.46 9.48 -0.82
CA LYS A 103 -0.07 8.29 -0.06
C LYS A 103 1.35 7.81 -0.39
N GLY A 104 1.72 7.79 -1.67
CA GLY A 104 3.06 7.35 -2.10
C GLY A 104 4.20 8.12 -1.46
N GLU A 105 4.03 9.42 -1.23
CA GLU A 105 5.01 10.25 -0.52
C GLU A 105 5.19 9.81 0.93
N VAL A 106 4.08 9.53 1.62
CA VAL A 106 4.09 9.11 3.02
C VAL A 106 4.78 7.77 3.17
N LEU A 107 4.46 6.82 2.27
CA LEU A 107 5.07 5.49 2.27
C LEU A 107 6.56 5.55 1.90
N TRP A 108 6.95 6.40 0.96
CA TRP A 108 8.35 6.62 0.63
C TRP A 108 9.16 7.16 1.82
N ARG A 109 8.63 8.17 2.51
CA ARG A 109 9.29 8.74 3.70
C ARG A 109 9.32 7.77 4.87
N SER A 110 8.35 6.87 4.98
CA SER A 110 8.34 5.88 6.06
C SER A 110 9.57 4.98 6.03
N LEU A 111 10.19 4.75 4.86
CA LEU A 111 11.44 3.99 4.76
C LEU A 111 12.60 4.65 5.48
N ALA A 112 12.66 5.99 5.50
CA ALA A 112 13.66 6.75 6.26
C ALA A 112 13.27 6.95 7.73
N ALA A 113 12.00 6.70 8.08
CA ALA A 113 11.49 6.85 9.44
C ALA A 113 11.44 5.54 10.22
N THR A 114 11.83 4.40 9.63
CA THR A 114 11.74 3.07 10.24
C THR A 114 13.00 2.26 9.97
N ASP A 115 13.26 1.23 10.80
CA ASP A 115 14.49 0.43 10.72
C ASP A 115 14.25 -1.07 10.49
N GLY A 116 12.99 -1.55 10.44
CA GLY A 116 12.67 -2.97 10.26
C GLY A 116 13.14 -3.54 8.92
N ASP A 117 13.65 -4.76 8.91
CA ASP A 117 14.01 -5.53 7.70
C ASP A 117 12.79 -5.86 6.85
N LEU A 118 11.64 -6.00 7.51
CA LEU A 118 10.33 -6.21 6.91
C LEU A 118 9.40 -5.05 7.29
N LEU A 119 8.68 -4.53 6.31
CA LEU A 119 7.67 -3.50 6.55
C LEU A 119 6.27 -4.05 6.26
N VAL A 120 5.35 -3.77 7.16
CA VAL A 120 3.92 -4.02 6.99
C VAL A 120 3.21 -2.68 6.89
N PHE A 121 2.46 -2.47 5.84
CA PHE A 121 1.64 -1.29 5.64
C PHE A 121 0.18 -1.64 5.86
N LEU A 122 -0.50 -0.83 6.67
CA LEU A 122 -1.94 -0.92 6.90
C LEU A 122 -2.54 0.47 6.72
N ASP A 123 -3.69 0.55 6.07
CA ASP A 123 -4.43 1.80 5.98
C ASP A 123 -4.96 2.21 7.36
N SER A 124 -4.91 3.48 7.69
CA SER A 124 -5.38 4.01 8.97
C SER A 124 -6.90 4.23 9.03
N ASP A 125 -7.62 4.10 7.91
CA ASP A 125 -9.07 4.24 7.79
C ASP A 125 -9.85 2.91 7.99
N LEU A 126 -9.16 1.85 8.47
CA LEU A 126 -9.78 0.55 8.74
C LEU A 126 -10.80 0.66 9.88
N VAL A 127 -12.00 0.17 9.62
CA VAL A 127 -13.04 0.02 10.64
C VAL A 127 -13.00 -1.42 11.15
N GLU A 128 -12.89 -1.59 12.47
CA GLU A 128 -12.79 -2.91 13.13
C GLU A 128 -11.64 -3.78 12.55
N PRO A 129 -10.38 -3.31 12.60
CA PRO A 129 -9.25 -4.09 12.09
C PRO A 129 -9.03 -5.34 12.96
N GLU A 130 -8.75 -6.46 12.31
CA GLU A 130 -8.46 -7.70 13.01
C GLU A 130 -6.97 -7.83 13.36
N PRO A 131 -6.62 -8.29 14.57
CA PRO A 131 -5.22 -8.50 14.98
C PRO A 131 -4.45 -9.48 14.08
N GLY A 132 -5.15 -10.36 13.36
CA GLY A 132 -4.59 -11.34 12.44
C GLY A 132 -3.98 -10.78 11.14
N PHE A 133 -4.19 -9.50 10.80
CA PHE A 133 -3.70 -8.92 9.54
C PHE A 133 -2.17 -8.94 9.45
N VAL A 134 -1.48 -8.49 10.50
CA VAL A 134 -0.01 -8.45 10.52
C VAL A 134 0.61 -9.84 10.44
N PRO A 135 0.21 -10.84 11.28
CA PRO A 135 0.68 -12.20 11.13
C PRO A 135 0.44 -12.80 9.74
N ALA A 136 -0.76 -12.62 9.17
CA ALA A 136 -1.09 -13.13 7.85
C ALA A 136 -0.17 -12.56 6.76
N LEU A 137 0.07 -11.23 6.78
CA LEU A 137 0.94 -10.57 5.80
C LEU A 137 2.41 -10.96 5.95
N LEU A 138 2.88 -11.20 7.17
CA LEU A 138 4.26 -11.61 7.44
C LEU A 138 4.52 -13.10 7.13
N GLY A 139 3.50 -13.94 7.19
CA GLY A 139 3.63 -15.39 7.02
C GLY A 139 4.46 -15.76 5.80
N PRO A 140 4.10 -15.40 4.56
CA PRO A 140 4.88 -15.75 3.38
C PRO A 140 6.30 -15.18 3.36
N LEU A 141 6.51 -13.95 3.87
CA LEU A 141 7.85 -13.34 3.93
C LEU A 141 8.79 -14.03 4.91
N LEU A 142 8.23 -14.61 5.98
CA LEU A 142 9.01 -15.26 7.02
C LEU A 142 9.25 -16.74 6.75
N THR A 143 8.33 -17.42 6.04
CA THR A 143 8.35 -18.87 5.84
C THR A 143 8.85 -19.31 4.46
N LEU A 144 8.87 -18.40 3.48
CA LEU A 144 9.36 -18.70 2.14
C LEU A 144 10.57 -17.82 1.79
N PRO A 145 11.51 -18.31 0.95
CA PRO A 145 12.72 -17.55 0.60
C PRO A 145 12.48 -16.45 -0.43
N ASP A 146 11.55 -16.66 -1.38
CA ASP A 146 11.44 -15.83 -2.58
C ASP A 146 10.58 -14.59 -2.46
N PRO A 147 9.43 -14.56 -1.73
CA PRO A 147 8.56 -13.40 -1.71
C PRO A 147 9.27 -12.14 -1.22
N VAL A 148 9.12 -11.06 -1.99
CA VAL A 148 9.56 -9.71 -1.61
C VAL A 148 8.39 -8.78 -1.34
N LEU A 149 7.20 -9.12 -1.87
CA LEU A 149 5.95 -8.38 -1.67
C LEU A 149 4.78 -9.36 -1.44
N VAL A 150 4.07 -9.20 -0.34
CA VAL A 150 2.86 -9.95 0.02
C VAL A 150 1.68 -9.01 0.06
N LYS A 151 0.69 -9.23 -0.81
CA LYS A 151 -0.53 -8.43 -0.88
C LYS A 151 -1.66 -9.03 -0.03
N GLY A 152 -2.30 -8.20 0.77
CA GLY A 152 -3.57 -8.53 1.38
C GLY A 152 -4.71 -8.48 0.36
N PHE A 153 -5.63 -9.45 0.44
CA PHE A 153 -6.91 -9.37 -0.24
C PHE A 153 -8.05 -9.64 0.75
N TYR A 154 -9.23 -9.10 0.46
CA TYR A 154 -10.37 -9.14 1.36
C TYR A 154 -11.66 -8.90 0.58
N ARG A 155 -12.77 -9.31 1.15
CA ARG A 155 -14.09 -8.97 0.63
C ARG A 155 -14.47 -7.54 1.05
N ARG A 156 -14.95 -6.75 0.11
CA ARG A 156 -15.50 -5.40 0.34
C ARG A 156 -17.00 -5.43 0.12
N PRO A 157 -17.84 -5.50 1.16
CA PRO A 157 -19.28 -5.39 0.99
C PRO A 157 -19.61 -3.96 0.54
N LEU A 158 -20.37 -3.82 -0.56
CA LEU A 158 -20.77 -2.51 -1.11
C LEU A 158 -21.88 -1.84 -0.31
N ARG A 159 -22.69 -2.60 0.44
CA ARG A 159 -23.72 -2.14 1.40
C ARG A 159 -24.15 -3.23 2.37
N LEU A 160 -24.94 -2.85 3.39
CA LEU A 160 -25.50 -3.71 4.43
C LEU A 160 -26.49 -4.79 3.95
N GLU A 161 -26.81 -4.85 2.66
CA GLU A 161 -27.71 -5.87 2.09
C GLU A 161 -26.87 -6.84 1.24
N SER A 162 -26.77 -8.05 1.76
CA SER A 162 -26.06 -9.15 1.11
C SER A 162 -26.89 -9.70 -0.05
N THR A 163 -26.59 -9.32 -1.24
CA THR A 163 -26.84 -10.17 -2.40
C THR A 163 -25.54 -10.89 -2.75
N GLU A 164 -25.60 -12.21 -2.94
CA GLU A 164 -24.45 -13.09 -3.20
C GLU A 164 -23.59 -12.70 -4.44
N ALA A 165 -24.02 -11.70 -5.20
CA ALA A 165 -23.37 -11.24 -6.43
C ALA A 165 -22.25 -10.20 -6.20
N ASP A 166 -22.06 -9.68 -4.99
CA ASP A 166 -21.13 -8.58 -4.73
C ASP A 166 -19.79 -9.08 -4.17
N THR A 167 -19.15 -9.94 -4.91
CA THR A 167 -17.87 -10.56 -4.61
C THR A 167 -16.73 -9.65 -5.05
N GLY A 168 -16.61 -8.45 -4.38
CA GLY A 168 -15.66 -7.91 -5.01
C GLY A 168 -14.46 -7.16 -4.82
N GLY A 169 -14.07 -6.44 -5.64
CA GLY A 169 -13.02 -5.46 -5.68
C GLY A 169 -13.61 -4.06 -5.55
N GLY A 170 -12.77 -3.06 -5.28
CA GLY A 170 -13.19 -1.66 -5.42
C GLY A 170 -13.48 -1.33 -6.89
N ARG A 171 -14.35 -0.36 -7.14
CA ARG A 171 -14.72 0.07 -8.51
C ARG A 171 -13.52 0.35 -9.41
N VAL A 172 -12.47 0.99 -8.89
CA VAL A 172 -11.23 1.25 -9.64
C VAL A 172 -10.48 -0.05 -9.91
N THR A 173 -10.49 -1.01 -9.00
CA THR A 173 -9.88 -2.33 -9.22
C THR A 173 -10.55 -3.04 -10.40
N GLU A 174 -11.88 -3.16 -10.39
CA GLU A 174 -12.59 -3.93 -11.40
C GLU A 174 -12.68 -3.22 -12.76
N LEU A 175 -12.91 -1.89 -12.76
CA LEU A 175 -13.17 -1.14 -13.99
C LEU A 175 -11.90 -0.60 -14.66
N MET A 176 -10.77 -0.54 -13.94
CA MET A 176 -9.53 0.00 -14.48
C MET A 176 -8.33 -0.91 -14.25
N ALA A 177 -7.98 -1.25 -13.00
CA ALA A 177 -6.72 -1.96 -12.74
C ALA A 177 -6.69 -3.38 -13.33
N ARG A 178 -7.78 -4.17 -13.22
CA ARG A 178 -7.84 -5.51 -13.82
C ARG A 178 -7.80 -5.50 -15.34
N PRO A 179 -8.60 -4.71 -16.06
CA PRO A 179 -8.48 -4.58 -17.51
C PRO A 179 -7.10 -4.13 -17.97
N LEU A 180 -6.52 -3.16 -17.25
CA LEU A 180 -5.20 -2.64 -17.53
C LEU A 180 -4.11 -3.71 -17.36
N LEU A 181 -4.10 -4.43 -16.24
CA LEU A 181 -3.17 -5.53 -16.00
C LEU A 181 -3.36 -6.67 -17.01
N ALA A 182 -4.61 -7.00 -17.36
CA ALA A 182 -4.89 -8.01 -18.39
C ALA A 182 -4.29 -7.64 -19.75
N ALA A 183 -4.24 -6.35 -20.08
CA ALA A 183 -3.69 -5.85 -21.32
C ALA A 183 -2.15 -5.72 -21.29
N LEU A 184 -1.58 -5.24 -20.19
CA LEU A 184 -0.16 -4.86 -20.11
C LEU A 184 0.73 -5.91 -19.42
N ARG A 185 0.17 -6.63 -18.46
CA ARG A 185 0.87 -7.60 -17.60
C ARG A 185 -0.05 -8.77 -17.25
N PRO A 186 -0.46 -9.59 -18.26
CA PRO A 186 -1.41 -10.68 -18.04
C PRO A 186 -0.93 -11.75 -17.05
N GLU A 187 0.36 -11.81 -16.75
CA GLU A 187 0.94 -12.65 -15.70
C GLU A 187 0.40 -12.28 -14.31
N LEU A 188 0.05 -11.01 -14.10
CA LEU A 188 -0.51 -10.50 -12.85
C LEU A 188 -2.03 -10.69 -12.73
N SER A 189 -2.68 -11.35 -13.69
CA SER A 189 -4.14 -11.60 -13.64
C SER A 189 -4.60 -12.47 -12.47
N GLY A 190 -3.67 -13.15 -11.79
CA GLY A 190 -3.91 -13.92 -10.57
C GLY A 190 -3.96 -13.08 -9.30
N VAL A 191 -3.53 -11.82 -9.32
CA VAL A 191 -3.55 -10.95 -8.14
C VAL A 191 -4.97 -10.49 -7.85
N ILE A 192 -5.49 -10.87 -6.67
CA ILE A 192 -6.90 -10.66 -6.31
C ILE A 192 -7.16 -9.17 -6.02
N GLN A 193 -6.25 -8.49 -5.31
CA GLN A 193 -6.39 -7.05 -5.00
C GLN A 193 -5.12 -6.28 -5.31
N PRO A 194 -4.88 -5.93 -6.59
CA PRO A 194 -3.68 -5.23 -7.01
C PRO A 194 -3.50 -3.86 -6.33
N LEU A 195 -4.62 -3.20 -6.00
CA LEU A 195 -4.65 -1.88 -5.38
C LEU A 195 -4.85 -1.92 -3.85
N GLY A 196 -4.79 -3.09 -3.21
CA GLY A 196 -4.94 -3.20 -1.75
C GLY A 196 -3.86 -2.43 -1.02
N GLY A 197 -4.25 -1.63 -0.02
CA GLY A 197 -3.35 -0.82 0.81
C GLY A 197 -2.69 -1.59 1.96
N GLU A 198 -3.18 -2.81 2.22
CA GLU A 198 -2.63 -3.73 3.20
C GLU A 198 -1.66 -4.68 2.51
N TYR A 199 -0.38 -4.56 2.82
CA TYR A 199 0.67 -5.41 2.27
C TYR A 199 1.90 -5.42 3.17
N ALA A 200 2.75 -6.42 2.99
CA ALA A 200 4.06 -6.47 3.61
C ALA A 200 5.13 -6.66 2.54
N ALA A 201 6.31 -6.11 2.79
CA ALA A 201 7.42 -6.22 1.85
C ALA A 201 8.78 -6.22 2.57
N ARG A 202 9.80 -6.72 1.87
CA ARG A 202 11.18 -6.65 2.31
C ARG A 202 11.71 -5.22 2.10
N ARG A 203 12.46 -4.72 3.08
CA ARG A 203 13.09 -3.39 3.00
C ARG A 203 14.02 -3.26 1.81
N ASP A 204 14.87 -4.25 1.55
CA ASP A 204 15.82 -4.23 0.46
C ASP A 204 15.15 -4.06 -0.92
N PHE A 205 13.97 -4.68 -1.11
CA PHE A 205 13.13 -4.45 -2.28
C PHE A 205 12.58 -3.02 -2.31
N LEU A 206 11.91 -2.58 -1.23
CA LEU A 206 11.29 -1.24 -1.17
C LEU A 206 12.29 -0.11 -1.39
N GLU A 207 13.48 -0.22 -0.82
CA GLU A 207 14.54 0.78 -1.00
C GLU A 207 15.15 0.77 -2.41
N SER A 208 14.95 -0.32 -3.16
CA SER A 208 15.52 -0.50 -4.50
C SER A 208 14.69 0.07 -5.64
N VAL A 209 13.42 0.35 -5.40
CA VAL A 209 12.47 0.75 -6.44
C VAL A 209 11.96 2.17 -6.23
N PRO A 210 11.58 2.89 -7.31
CA PRO A 210 10.98 4.21 -7.19
C PRO A 210 9.56 4.11 -6.63
N PHE A 211 9.13 5.13 -5.88
CA PHE A 211 7.78 5.19 -5.32
C PHE A 211 6.90 6.12 -6.16
N ALA A 212 5.86 5.55 -6.73
CA ALA A 212 4.88 6.30 -7.50
C ALA A 212 4.10 7.28 -6.62
N ALA A 213 3.73 8.42 -7.20
CA ALA A 213 2.97 9.44 -6.49
C ALA A 213 1.53 8.98 -6.17
N GLY A 214 0.98 9.53 -5.11
CA GLY A 214 -0.43 9.37 -4.74
C GLY A 214 -0.87 7.91 -4.63
N TYR A 215 -1.94 7.59 -5.32
CA TYR A 215 -2.54 6.23 -5.37
C TYR A 215 -1.90 5.31 -6.41
N GLY A 216 -0.84 5.74 -7.08
CA GLY A 216 -0.06 4.90 -7.97
C GLY A 216 0.89 3.95 -7.25
N VAL A 217 1.13 4.16 -5.96
CA VAL A 217 2.18 3.44 -5.22
C VAL A 217 1.95 1.93 -5.17
N GLU A 218 0.73 1.47 -4.90
CA GLU A 218 0.43 0.04 -4.78
C GLU A 218 0.60 -0.71 -6.09
N ILE A 219 0.12 -0.13 -7.21
CA ILE A 219 0.29 -0.73 -8.53
C ILE A 219 1.75 -0.64 -8.99
N GLY A 220 2.45 0.45 -8.65
CA GLY A 220 3.87 0.63 -8.93
C GLY A 220 4.71 -0.46 -8.27
N LEU A 221 4.57 -0.64 -6.95
CA LEU A 221 5.28 -1.69 -6.20
C LEU A 221 4.96 -3.10 -6.72
N LEU A 222 3.71 -3.38 -7.10
CA LEU A 222 3.32 -4.66 -7.67
C LEU A 222 4.03 -4.93 -9.01
N LEU A 223 4.06 -3.94 -9.88
CA LEU A 223 4.72 -4.02 -11.19
C LEU A 223 6.23 -4.16 -11.05
N ASP A 224 6.84 -3.37 -10.16
CA ASP A 224 8.28 -3.41 -9.89
C ASP A 224 8.69 -4.76 -9.26
N ALA A 225 7.92 -5.30 -8.30
CA ALA A 225 8.19 -6.61 -7.71
C ALA A 225 8.10 -7.72 -8.78
N HIS A 226 7.09 -7.70 -9.63
CA HIS A 226 6.99 -8.65 -10.72
C HIS A 226 8.13 -8.50 -11.74
N GLN A 227 8.52 -7.27 -12.08
CA GLN A 227 9.58 -7.02 -13.06
C GLN A 227 10.95 -7.52 -12.58
N HIS A 228 11.25 -7.37 -11.28
CA HIS A 228 12.56 -7.74 -10.72
C HIS A 228 12.63 -9.17 -10.20
N HIS A 229 11.51 -9.74 -9.75
CA HIS A 229 11.47 -11.03 -9.05
C HIS A 229 10.48 -12.04 -9.66
N GLY A 230 9.75 -11.66 -10.73
CA GLY A 230 8.74 -12.51 -11.35
C GLY A 230 7.57 -12.82 -10.39
N LEU A 231 6.77 -13.81 -10.73
CA LEU A 231 5.66 -14.27 -9.88
C LEU A 231 6.16 -14.87 -8.55
N ALA A 232 7.34 -15.46 -8.52
CA ALA A 232 7.92 -16.03 -7.30
C ALA A 232 8.13 -14.98 -6.20
N GLY A 233 8.47 -13.74 -6.58
CA GLY A 233 8.61 -12.61 -5.66
C GLY A 233 7.30 -12.10 -5.05
N LEU A 234 6.16 -12.62 -5.50
CA LEU A 234 4.83 -12.19 -5.07
C LEU A 234 4.11 -13.30 -4.29
N ALA A 235 3.35 -12.90 -3.29
CA ALA A 235 2.38 -13.74 -2.59
C ALA A 235 1.15 -12.93 -2.20
N GLN A 236 0.07 -13.60 -1.82
CA GLN A 236 -1.14 -12.93 -1.36
C GLN A 236 -1.89 -13.72 -0.28
N VAL A 237 -2.49 -13.00 0.66
CA VAL A 237 -3.17 -13.56 1.82
C VAL A 237 -4.56 -12.95 2.00
N ASN A 238 -5.53 -13.78 2.39
CA ASN A 238 -6.87 -13.34 2.70
C ASN A 238 -6.90 -12.69 4.10
N LEU A 239 -7.35 -11.45 4.15
CA LEU A 239 -7.56 -10.66 5.36
C LEU A 239 -9.04 -10.60 5.79
N GLY A 240 -9.89 -11.46 5.23
CA GLY A 240 -11.30 -11.56 5.62
C GLY A 240 -12.18 -10.47 4.98
N VAL A 241 -12.80 -9.62 5.80
CA VAL A 241 -13.75 -8.58 5.37
C VAL A 241 -13.23 -7.22 5.78
N ARG A 242 -13.18 -6.28 4.85
CA ARG A 242 -12.80 -4.89 5.12
C ARG A 242 -13.97 -3.93 4.92
N LYS A 243 -14.26 -3.14 5.94
CA LYS A 243 -15.18 -1.99 5.88
C LYS A 243 -14.36 -0.71 5.72
N HIS A 244 -14.76 0.17 4.80
CA HIS A 244 -14.09 1.45 4.57
C HIS A 244 -15.07 2.49 4.04
N ARG A 245 -14.66 3.78 4.05
CA ARG A 245 -15.49 4.88 3.54
C ARG A 245 -15.59 4.85 2.01
N ASN A 246 -16.79 5.12 1.50
CA ASN A 246 -17.01 5.27 0.06
C ASN A 246 -16.53 6.63 -0.43
N ARG A 247 -15.78 6.64 -1.52
CA ARG A 247 -15.37 7.86 -2.25
C ARG A 247 -16.36 8.15 -3.38
N SER A 248 -16.52 9.42 -3.73
CA SER A 248 -17.30 9.82 -4.88
C SER A 248 -16.67 9.29 -6.19
N LEU A 249 -17.48 9.10 -7.23
CA LEU A 249 -16.98 8.67 -8.55
C LEU A 249 -15.92 9.62 -9.10
N ARG A 250 -16.06 10.91 -8.83
CA ARG A 250 -15.10 11.94 -9.22
C ARG A 250 -13.73 11.74 -8.57
N GLN A 251 -13.68 11.52 -7.25
CA GLN A 251 -12.44 11.20 -6.54
C GLN A 251 -11.80 9.89 -7.04
N LEU A 252 -12.64 8.89 -7.36
CA LEU A 252 -12.18 7.63 -7.94
C LEU A 252 -11.60 7.84 -9.35
N GLY A 253 -12.09 8.79 -10.14
CA GLY A 253 -11.53 9.17 -11.43
C GLY A 253 -10.10 9.69 -11.32
N VAL A 254 -9.83 10.61 -10.39
CA VAL A 254 -8.49 11.12 -10.12
C VAL A 254 -7.55 9.98 -9.66
N MET A 255 -8.02 9.11 -8.75
CA MET A 255 -7.29 7.92 -8.32
C MET A 255 -6.97 7.01 -9.52
N ALA A 256 -7.96 6.71 -10.36
CA ALA A 256 -7.78 5.90 -11.56
C ALA A 256 -6.73 6.49 -12.51
N ARG A 257 -6.74 7.83 -12.70
CA ARG A 257 -5.74 8.52 -13.54
C ARG A 257 -4.31 8.36 -13.00
N GLN A 258 -4.10 8.44 -11.68
CA GLN A 258 -2.79 8.20 -11.07
C GLN A 258 -2.31 6.76 -11.28
N ILE A 259 -3.17 5.78 -11.02
CA ILE A 259 -2.88 4.36 -11.18
C ILE A 259 -2.56 4.03 -12.65
N LEU A 260 -3.38 4.53 -13.59
CA LEU A 260 -3.15 4.40 -15.03
C LEU A 260 -1.79 4.97 -15.42
N GLY A 261 -1.50 6.18 -14.96
CA GLY A 261 -0.23 6.85 -15.24
C GLY A 261 0.98 6.05 -14.79
N THR A 262 0.93 5.54 -13.56
CA THR A 262 2.01 4.70 -13.02
C THR A 262 2.17 3.41 -13.83
N ALA A 263 1.09 2.73 -14.18
CA ALA A 263 1.16 1.49 -14.93
C ALA A 263 1.68 1.68 -16.36
N LEU A 264 1.31 2.77 -17.01
CA LEU A 264 1.84 3.15 -18.32
C LEU A 264 3.34 3.46 -18.24
N ASN A 265 3.78 4.25 -17.26
CA ASN A 265 5.21 4.57 -17.05
C ASN A 265 6.03 3.28 -16.84
N ARG A 266 5.56 2.34 -15.98
CA ARG A 266 6.23 1.04 -15.74
C ARG A 266 6.20 0.12 -16.97
N SER A 267 5.37 0.42 -17.96
CA SER A 267 5.25 -0.32 -19.22
C SER A 267 5.97 0.37 -20.39
N GLY A 268 6.68 1.48 -20.14
CA GLY A 268 7.42 2.21 -21.15
C GLY A 268 6.57 3.11 -22.06
N TRP A 269 5.31 3.36 -21.67
CA TRP A 269 4.42 4.26 -22.43
C TRP A 269 4.53 5.69 -21.89
N PRO A 270 4.96 6.66 -22.71
CA PRO A 270 5.06 8.05 -22.27
C PRO A 270 3.68 8.65 -21.99
N GLN A 271 3.63 9.54 -21.02
CA GLN A 271 2.45 10.33 -20.74
C GLN A 271 2.56 11.71 -21.35
N HIS A 272 1.48 12.15 -21.99
CA HIS A 272 1.47 13.41 -22.74
C HIS A 272 1.02 14.60 -21.89
N THR A 273 0.33 14.36 -20.78
CA THR A 273 -0.16 15.42 -19.90
C THR A 273 -0.35 14.92 -18.47
N SER A 274 -0.17 15.81 -17.50
CA SER A 274 -0.56 15.65 -16.11
C SER A 274 -2.00 16.09 -15.85
N GLU A 275 -2.62 16.82 -16.78
CA GLU A 275 -3.98 17.30 -16.64
C GLU A 275 -5.00 16.17 -16.81
N PHE A 276 -6.05 16.24 -15.98
CA PHE A 276 -7.20 15.36 -16.03
C PHE A 276 -8.49 16.18 -15.95
N THR A 277 -9.23 16.23 -17.05
CA THR A 277 -10.47 16.96 -17.14
C THR A 277 -11.67 16.08 -16.81
N GLN A 278 -12.50 16.51 -15.87
CA GLN A 278 -13.80 15.95 -15.56
C GLN A 278 -14.87 17.03 -15.78
N PHE A 279 -16.14 16.65 -15.87
CA PHE A 279 -17.21 17.59 -16.08
C PHE A 279 -18.19 17.56 -14.90
N THR A 280 -18.71 18.73 -14.52
CA THR A 280 -19.72 18.92 -13.48
C THR A 280 -20.88 19.70 -14.06
N GLN A 281 -22.11 19.29 -13.75
CA GLN A 281 -23.29 20.05 -14.15
C GLN A 281 -23.62 21.10 -13.08
N VAL A 282 -23.63 22.35 -13.48
CA VAL A 282 -23.99 23.50 -12.63
C VAL A 282 -25.08 24.30 -13.34
N ALA A 283 -26.22 24.48 -12.71
CA ALA A 283 -27.38 25.20 -13.26
C ALA A 283 -27.82 24.73 -14.68
N GLY A 284 -27.64 23.43 -14.97
CA GLY A 284 -27.99 22.83 -16.27
C GLY A 284 -26.87 22.83 -17.31
N GLU A 285 -25.76 23.50 -17.07
CA GLU A 285 -24.59 23.57 -17.96
C GLU A 285 -23.48 22.62 -17.51
N TRP A 286 -22.77 22.02 -18.46
CA TRP A 286 -21.61 21.18 -18.22
C TRP A 286 -20.34 22.03 -18.22
N LEU A 287 -19.72 22.16 -17.06
CA LEU A 287 -18.48 22.88 -16.87
C LEU A 287 -17.30 21.94 -16.69
N PRO A 288 -16.16 22.19 -17.35
CA PRO A 288 -14.95 21.43 -17.15
C PRO A 288 -14.35 21.73 -15.76
N ASP A 289 -13.83 20.68 -15.13
CA ASP A 289 -13.04 20.80 -13.92
C ASP A 289 -11.72 20.05 -14.16
N VAL A 290 -10.64 20.83 -14.23
CA VAL A 290 -9.31 20.33 -14.55
C VAL A 290 -8.52 20.13 -13.27
N THR A 291 -8.03 18.91 -13.08
CA THR A 291 -7.16 18.54 -11.95
C THR A 291 -5.77 18.22 -12.49
N GLU A 292 -4.75 18.83 -11.91
CA GLU A 292 -3.38 18.42 -12.17
C GLU A 292 -3.03 17.20 -11.32
N VAL A 293 -2.59 16.12 -11.97
CA VAL A 293 -2.30 14.84 -11.34
C VAL A 293 -0.78 14.66 -11.24
N LEU A 294 -0.28 14.55 -10.02
CA LEU A 294 1.13 14.26 -9.79
C LEU A 294 1.46 12.83 -10.25
N LEU A 295 2.35 12.72 -11.23
CA LEU A 295 2.76 11.45 -11.85
C LEU A 295 4.24 11.15 -11.64
N ALA A 296 5.02 12.11 -11.16
CA ALA A 296 6.46 11.95 -10.98
C ALA A 296 6.77 11.12 -9.74
N ASP A 297 7.50 10.05 -9.92
CA ASP A 297 7.96 9.18 -8.85
C ASP A 297 8.96 9.88 -7.91
N ARG A 298 9.08 9.34 -6.69
CA ARG A 298 10.25 9.54 -5.84
C ARG A 298 11.33 8.53 -6.23
N PRO A 299 12.62 8.91 -6.14
CA PRO A 299 13.72 8.00 -6.44
C PRO A 299 13.77 6.84 -5.43
N PRO A 300 14.43 5.73 -5.78
CA PRO A 300 14.73 4.67 -4.82
C PRO A 300 15.36 5.23 -3.54
N MET A 301 14.88 4.79 -2.37
CA MET A 301 15.34 5.32 -1.08
C MET A 301 16.83 5.08 -0.87
N ARG A 302 17.38 3.99 -1.37
CA ARG A 302 18.83 3.72 -1.29
C ARG A 302 19.69 4.83 -1.89
N GLU A 303 19.23 5.47 -2.98
CA GLU A 303 19.96 6.58 -3.62
C GLU A 303 19.92 7.84 -2.76
N VAL A 304 18.79 8.06 -2.09
CA VAL A 304 18.60 9.20 -1.18
C VAL A 304 19.50 9.05 0.04
N LEU A 305 19.48 7.90 0.70
CA LEU A 305 20.29 7.65 1.90
C LEU A 305 21.80 7.73 1.61
N VAL A 306 22.24 7.35 0.42
CA VAL A 306 23.63 7.54 0.00
C VAL A 306 23.97 9.03 -0.14
N ARG A 307 23.10 9.84 -0.76
CA ARG A 307 23.30 11.28 -0.91
C ARG A 307 23.34 12.00 0.44
N GLU A 308 22.42 11.68 1.35
CA GLU A 308 22.39 12.25 2.72
C GLU A 308 23.68 11.94 3.49
N ARG A 309 24.17 10.69 3.43
CA ARG A 309 25.45 10.30 4.06
C ARG A 309 26.65 11.03 3.47
N LEU A 310 26.64 11.32 2.18
CA LEU A 310 27.72 12.09 1.55
C LEU A 310 27.64 13.57 1.91
N ALA A 311 26.44 14.14 1.98
CA ALA A 311 26.24 15.53 2.38
C ALA A 311 26.69 15.81 3.83
N THR A 312 26.42 14.88 4.76
CA THR A 312 26.86 14.97 6.18
C THR A 312 28.37 14.76 6.38
N ARG A 313 29.09 14.25 5.37
CA ARG A 313 30.55 14.06 5.42
C ARG A 313 31.34 15.13 4.65
N ALA A 314 30.65 16.01 3.95
CA ALA A 314 31.31 17.17 3.34
C ALA A 314 31.69 18.19 4.44
N PRO A 315 32.95 18.68 4.50
CA PRO A 315 33.46 19.56 5.56
C PRO A 315 32.82 20.95 5.52
#